data_e3c93fd11d1b300fde238d5473dc6600
#
_entry.id   e3c93fd11d1b300fde238d5473dc6600
#
_cell.length_a   1.000
_cell.length_b   1.000
_cell.length_c   1.000
_cell.angle_alpha   90.00
_cell.angle_beta   90.00
_cell.angle_gamma   90.00
#
_symmetry.space_group_name_H-M   'P 1'
#
loop_
_entity.id
_entity.type
_entity.pdbx_description
1 polymer ?
#
loop_
_entity_poly.entity_id
_entity_poly.type
_entity_poly.pdbx_seq_one_letter_code
_entity_poly.pdbx_strand_id
1 'polypeptide(L)'
;MRSILRTIALAGMLCALCLSAAASSGAGTPAASLSGSSETLYSAEYCFAEADFHADTLSDLRGIFVTGVPDAAVATVHLGQREILPGDVLPLECLSRLTLHPNCAGGCDAVLTYSPIRGTRLDPEATLTIRIKSGKNETPSAIAAEFETYKNIANDGQLTGTDAENAPLTFQLVDAPKRGSVKLEENGAFVYTPTKNKVGEDSFTFTVTDDAGNVSKPATVKIRILKPSDSKTFADLDGSMDQYEAMWSRAAGLCSGRSIGGTLCYGAEEPVTRAEFLVMAMKLGKVSVEEALTVSGFADAQDAPAWLQPYLSSAMRRGIVHGIATEEGLVFQPNEAITGAQAAVMLQNIWRLPAVTAAAGADDTDWTAGAVQALSEAGITLKDSGETLTRLDAAKLLYQMSKLK
;
A
#
# COMPACT_ATOMS: atom_id res chain seq x y z
N MET A 1 -6.43 -52.20 9.02
CA MET A 1 -5.21 -51.98 9.85
C MET A 1 -3.89 -51.97 9.04
N ARG A 2 -3.67 -52.83 8.06
CA ARG A 2 -2.37 -52.80 7.30
C ARG A 2 -2.17 -51.63 6.35
N SER A 3 -3.21 -51.01 5.87
CA SER A 3 -3.12 -49.86 4.92
C SER A 3 -2.79 -48.52 5.65
N ILE A 4 -3.33 -48.33 6.85
CA ILE A 4 -3.10 -47.10 7.64
C ILE A 4 -1.64 -47.04 8.13
N LEU A 5 -1.05 -48.18 8.52
CA LEU A 5 0.37 -48.21 8.91
C LEU A 5 1.35 -47.88 7.78
N ARG A 6 1.00 -48.19 6.51
CA ARG A 6 1.84 -47.83 5.36
C ARG A 6 1.81 -46.35 5.03
N THR A 7 0.67 -45.71 5.20
CA THR A 7 0.52 -44.24 4.96
C THR A 7 1.26 -43.42 6.02
N ILE A 8 1.20 -43.84 7.29
CA ILE A 8 1.95 -43.20 8.38
C ILE A 8 3.47 -43.37 8.21
N ALA A 9 3.93 -44.53 7.75
CA ALA A 9 5.36 -44.79 7.49
C ALA A 9 5.89 -43.90 6.33
N LEU A 10 5.07 -43.64 5.31
CA LEU A 10 5.47 -42.81 4.17
C LEU A 10 5.52 -41.32 4.55
N ALA A 11 4.55 -40.84 5.35
CA ALA A 11 4.55 -39.48 5.85
C ALA A 11 5.73 -39.22 6.82
N GLY A 12 6.04 -40.16 7.70
CA GLY A 12 7.21 -40.07 8.59
C GLY A 12 8.54 -40.05 7.85
N MET A 13 8.64 -40.79 6.74
CA MET A 13 9.86 -40.84 5.93
C MET A 13 10.05 -39.55 5.07
N LEU A 14 8.96 -38.93 4.60
CA LEU A 14 9.02 -37.64 3.91
C LEU A 14 9.43 -36.51 4.88
N CYS A 15 8.92 -36.50 6.10
CA CYS A 15 9.24 -35.50 7.11
C CYS A 15 10.73 -35.54 7.52
N ALA A 16 11.33 -36.76 7.65
CA ALA A 16 12.74 -36.92 7.96
C ALA A 16 13.67 -36.44 6.83
N LEU A 17 13.24 -36.58 5.55
CA LEU A 17 13.98 -36.10 4.38
C LEU A 17 13.87 -34.58 4.19
N CYS A 18 12.73 -33.97 4.56
CA CYS A 18 12.57 -32.51 4.48
C CYS A 18 13.42 -31.74 5.51
N LEU A 19 13.57 -32.31 6.73
CA LEU A 19 14.39 -31.68 7.78
C LEU A 19 15.90 -31.66 7.47
N SER A 20 16.39 -32.58 6.64
CA SER A 20 17.80 -32.62 6.23
C SER A 20 18.12 -31.70 5.04
N ALA A 21 17.11 -31.25 4.29
CA ALA A 21 17.31 -30.35 3.11
C ALA A 21 17.31 -28.86 3.47
N ALA A 22 16.86 -28.48 4.67
CA ALA A 22 16.83 -27.08 5.14
C ALA A 22 18.22 -26.48 5.47
N ALA A 23 19.30 -27.25 5.30
CA ALA A 23 20.65 -26.82 5.68
C ALA A 23 21.55 -26.38 4.50
N SER A 24 21.03 -26.25 3.27
CA SER A 24 21.83 -25.75 2.14
C SER A 24 21.19 -24.48 1.54
N SER A 25 21.58 -23.31 2.10
CA SER A 25 21.29 -22.00 1.55
C SER A 25 22.09 -21.75 0.28
N GLY A 26 21.49 -21.96 -0.87
CA GLY A 26 21.95 -21.42 -2.14
C GLY A 26 21.15 -20.16 -2.47
N ALA A 27 21.84 -19.03 -2.61
CA ALA A 27 21.25 -17.77 -3.04
C ALA A 27 20.62 -17.92 -4.43
N GLY A 28 19.30 -18.04 -4.47
CA GLY A 28 18.51 -17.98 -5.70
C GLY A 28 17.53 -16.81 -5.58
N THR A 29 17.35 -16.08 -6.68
CA THR A 29 16.33 -15.04 -6.87
C THR A 29 15.01 -15.40 -6.18
N PRO A 30 14.34 -14.46 -5.47
CA PRO A 30 13.06 -14.75 -4.85
C PRO A 30 12.06 -15.19 -5.91
N ALA A 31 11.64 -16.46 -5.83
CA ALA A 31 10.55 -16.96 -6.65
C ALA A 31 9.26 -16.22 -6.21
N ALA A 32 8.49 -15.75 -7.19
CA ALA A 32 7.19 -15.12 -6.94
C ALA A 32 6.35 -16.03 -6.04
N SER A 33 5.78 -15.48 -4.97
CA SER A 33 4.86 -16.21 -4.11
C SER A 33 3.61 -16.58 -4.89
N LEU A 34 3.26 -17.87 -4.90
CA LEU A 34 2.01 -18.34 -5.50
C LEU A 34 0.85 -17.93 -4.57
N SER A 35 -0.16 -17.30 -5.13
CA SER A 35 -1.40 -16.99 -4.40
C SER A 35 -2.60 -17.46 -5.22
N GLY A 36 -3.52 -18.16 -4.56
CA GLY A 36 -4.79 -18.61 -5.14
C GLY A 36 -5.96 -18.03 -4.35
N SER A 37 -7.11 -17.88 -5.00
CA SER A 37 -8.35 -17.49 -4.35
C SER A 37 -9.52 -18.32 -4.86
N SER A 38 -10.41 -18.72 -3.94
CA SER A 38 -11.65 -19.46 -4.22
C SER A 38 -12.76 -18.92 -3.32
N GLU A 39 -14.02 -19.31 -3.57
CA GLU A 39 -15.17 -18.84 -2.83
C GLU A 39 -16.06 -19.97 -2.37
N THR A 40 -16.72 -19.82 -1.21
CA THR A 40 -17.76 -20.74 -0.72
C THR A 40 -18.83 -19.96 0.05
N LEU A 41 -19.97 -20.59 0.31
CA LEU A 41 -21.01 -20.05 1.19
C LEU A 41 -20.73 -20.41 2.65
N TYR A 42 -21.11 -19.57 3.59
CA TYR A 42 -20.94 -19.82 5.02
C TYR A 42 -21.64 -21.11 5.52
N SER A 43 -22.65 -21.58 4.82
CA SER A 43 -23.40 -22.78 5.14
C SER A 43 -22.98 -24.01 4.35
N ALA A 44 -21.95 -23.91 3.51
CA ALA A 44 -21.48 -24.98 2.65
C ALA A 44 -20.01 -25.30 2.94
N GLU A 45 -19.69 -26.59 2.97
CA GLU A 45 -18.29 -27.04 3.00
C GLU A 45 -17.65 -26.72 1.64
N TYR A 46 -16.44 -26.21 1.68
CA TYR A 46 -15.63 -26.07 0.47
C TYR A 46 -14.78 -27.33 0.28
N CYS A 47 -14.94 -27.97 -0.86
CA CYS A 47 -14.11 -29.12 -1.26
C CYS A 47 -12.93 -28.62 -2.10
N PHE A 48 -11.72 -28.81 -1.61
CA PHE A 48 -10.52 -28.40 -2.35
C PHE A 48 -10.33 -29.24 -3.60
N ALA A 49 -9.82 -28.61 -4.65
CA ALA A 49 -9.32 -29.26 -5.86
C ALA A 49 -7.78 -29.20 -5.91
N GLU A 50 -7.15 -30.08 -6.66
CA GLU A 50 -5.70 -30.02 -6.88
C GLU A 50 -5.28 -28.67 -7.52
N ALA A 51 -6.14 -28.09 -8.37
CA ALA A 51 -5.92 -26.79 -9.00
C ALA A 51 -5.81 -25.63 -8.01
N ASP A 52 -6.47 -25.70 -6.85
CA ASP A 52 -6.38 -24.67 -5.82
C ASP A 52 -4.96 -24.54 -5.26
N PHE A 53 -4.18 -25.60 -5.35
CA PHE A 53 -2.78 -25.65 -4.92
C PHE A 53 -1.79 -25.45 -6.07
N HIS A 54 -2.27 -24.92 -7.21
CA HIS A 54 -1.49 -24.74 -8.44
C HIS A 54 -0.80 -26.03 -8.93
N ALA A 55 -1.42 -27.19 -8.68
CA ALA A 55 -0.88 -28.50 -9.04
C ALA A 55 -0.70 -28.68 -10.55
N ASP A 56 -1.52 -28.01 -11.34
CA ASP A 56 -1.48 -27.97 -12.80
C ASP A 56 -0.28 -27.20 -13.37
N THR A 57 0.26 -26.24 -12.61
CA THR A 57 1.41 -25.40 -13.01
C THR A 57 2.73 -25.87 -12.38
N LEU A 58 2.67 -26.72 -11.36
CA LEU A 58 3.82 -27.24 -10.63
C LEU A 58 4.14 -28.66 -11.11
N SER A 59 5.00 -28.77 -12.13
CA SER A 59 5.57 -30.09 -12.51
C SER A 59 6.27 -30.71 -11.29
N ASP A 60 6.13 -32.02 -11.10
CA ASP A 60 6.70 -32.81 -10.01
C ASP A 60 6.18 -32.52 -8.61
N LEU A 61 5.01 -31.86 -8.46
CA LEU A 61 4.36 -31.70 -7.17
C LEU A 61 4.06 -33.05 -6.53
N ARG A 62 4.51 -33.26 -5.29
CA ARG A 62 4.29 -34.50 -4.50
C ARG A 62 3.28 -34.31 -3.39
N GLY A 63 3.04 -33.06 -3.00
CA GLY A 63 2.15 -32.69 -1.91
C GLY A 63 2.46 -31.30 -1.40
N ILE A 64 1.93 -30.99 -0.23
CA ILE A 64 2.17 -29.70 0.45
C ILE A 64 2.59 -29.91 1.90
N PHE A 65 3.39 -29.00 2.41
CA PHE A 65 3.66 -28.82 3.84
C PHE A 65 2.82 -27.65 4.33
N VAL A 66 1.89 -27.86 5.27
CA VAL A 66 1.02 -26.84 5.82
C VAL A 66 1.80 -25.96 6.79
N THR A 67 1.90 -24.67 6.49
CA THR A 67 2.61 -23.71 7.35
C THR A 67 1.66 -22.94 8.25
N GLY A 68 0.40 -22.71 7.80
CA GLY A 68 -0.64 -22.09 8.61
C GLY A 68 -2.02 -22.52 8.17
N VAL A 69 -2.96 -22.52 9.11
CA VAL A 69 -4.39 -22.81 8.88
C VAL A 69 -5.22 -21.57 9.23
N PRO A 70 -6.46 -21.45 8.70
CA PRO A 70 -7.36 -20.37 9.09
C PRO A 70 -7.56 -20.30 10.61
N ASP A 71 -7.89 -19.10 11.12
CA ASP A 71 -8.36 -18.95 12.49
C ASP A 71 -9.60 -19.83 12.69
N ALA A 72 -9.63 -20.60 13.79
CA ALA A 72 -10.73 -21.52 14.10
C ALA A 72 -12.10 -20.81 14.21
N ALA A 73 -12.13 -19.52 14.54
CA ALA A 73 -13.35 -18.71 14.52
C ALA A 73 -13.85 -18.41 13.10
N VAL A 74 -12.96 -18.49 12.09
CA VAL A 74 -13.27 -18.26 10.67
C VAL A 74 -13.63 -19.57 10.00
N ALA A 75 -12.75 -20.56 10.05
CA ALA A 75 -12.97 -21.87 9.44
C ALA A 75 -11.99 -22.91 9.99
N THR A 76 -12.31 -24.20 9.81
CA THR A 76 -11.40 -25.30 10.04
C THR A 76 -11.20 -26.12 8.76
N VAL A 77 -10.01 -26.69 8.57
CA VAL A 77 -9.68 -27.52 7.40
C VAL A 77 -9.54 -28.98 7.87
N HIS A 78 -10.15 -29.89 7.14
CA HIS A 78 -10.22 -31.30 7.50
C HIS A 78 -9.79 -32.22 6.35
N LEU A 79 -9.21 -33.36 6.69
CA LEU A 79 -9.03 -34.50 5.83
C LEU A 79 -9.88 -35.65 6.38
N GLY A 80 -11.10 -35.79 5.87
CA GLY A 80 -12.12 -36.66 6.46
C GLY A 80 -12.51 -36.17 7.87
N GLN A 81 -12.29 -36.99 8.90
CA GLN A 81 -12.60 -36.61 10.29
C GLN A 81 -11.43 -35.98 11.03
N ARG A 82 -10.28 -35.83 10.41
CA ARG A 82 -9.08 -35.27 11.03
C ARG A 82 -8.93 -33.81 10.67
N GLU A 83 -8.85 -32.96 11.65
CA GLU A 83 -8.49 -31.54 11.47
C GLU A 83 -7.00 -31.43 11.07
N ILE A 84 -6.72 -30.54 10.12
CA ILE A 84 -5.38 -30.23 9.64
C ILE A 84 -4.78 -29.14 10.52
N LEU A 85 -3.53 -29.32 10.87
CA LEU A 85 -2.78 -28.39 11.72
C LEU A 85 -1.51 -27.91 11.02
N PRO A 86 -0.95 -26.75 11.43
CA PRO A 86 0.38 -26.35 10.98
C PRO A 86 1.42 -27.42 11.28
N GLY A 87 2.26 -27.75 10.30
CA GLY A 87 3.24 -28.84 10.38
C GLY A 87 2.79 -30.14 9.68
N ASP A 88 1.54 -30.24 9.26
CA ASP A 88 1.07 -31.42 8.51
C ASP A 88 1.69 -31.49 7.12
N VAL A 89 2.02 -32.72 6.72
CA VAL A 89 2.46 -33.05 5.35
C VAL A 89 1.33 -33.78 4.65
N LEU A 90 0.82 -33.20 3.56
CA LEU A 90 -0.30 -33.73 2.81
C LEU A 90 0.19 -34.18 1.42
N PRO A 91 0.17 -35.49 1.12
CA PRO A 91 0.46 -35.99 -0.24
C PRO A 91 -0.54 -35.46 -1.27
N LEU A 92 -0.11 -35.35 -2.52
CA LEU A 92 -0.92 -34.84 -3.61
C LEU A 92 -2.31 -35.52 -3.71
N GLU A 93 -2.35 -36.83 -3.57
CA GLU A 93 -3.56 -37.65 -3.59
C GLU A 93 -4.59 -37.35 -2.49
N CYS A 94 -4.18 -36.58 -1.45
CA CYS A 94 -5.03 -36.18 -0.37
C CYS A 94 -5.65 -34.78 -0.58
N LEU A 95 -5.10 -33.96 -1.47
CA LEU A 95 -5.51 -32.57 -1.63
C LEU A 95 -6.97 -32.41 -2.07
N SER A 96 -7.44 -33.25 -3.01
CA SER A 96 -8.83 -33.26 -3.46
C SER A 96 -9.82 -33.87 -2.46
N ARG A 97 -9.33 -34.31 -1.30
CA ARG A 97 -10.15 -34.87 -0.21
C ARG A 97 -10.19 -33.94 1.00
N LEU A 98 -9.53 -32.79 0.92
CA LEU A 98 -9.61 -31.75 1.92
C LEU A 98 -10.97 -31.07 1.84
N THR A 99 -11.49 -30.70 3.00
CA THR A 99 -12.70 -29.89 3.13
C THR A 99 -12.44 -28.74 4.08
N LEU A 100 -12.97 -27.56 3.78
CA LEU A 100 -13.00 -26.43 4.68
C LEU A 100 -14.43 -26.29 5.21
N HIS A 101 -14.54 -26.20 6.52
CA HIS A 101 -15.79 -26.02 7.24
C HIS A 101 -15.84 -24.58 7.77
N PRO A 102 -16.71 -23.71 7.22
CA PRO A 102 -16.88 -22.34 7.70
C PRO A 102 -17.43 -22.31 9.12
N ASN A 103 -16.86 -21.46 9.96
CA ASN A 103 -17.33 -21.17 11.32
C ASN A 103 -17.83 -19.73 11.49
N CYS A 104 -17.53 -18.83 10.53
CA CYS A 104 -18.02 -17.46 10.51
C CYS A 104 -19.38 -17.39 9.77
N ALA A 105 -20.14 -16.32 10.03
CA ALA A 105 -21.45 -16.08 9.41
C ALA A 105 -21.40 -15.56 7.96
N GLY A 106 -20.19 -15.48 7.38
CA GLY A 106 -19.92 -14.94 6.05
C GLY A 106 -19.18 -13.60 6.10
N GLY A 107 -18.72 -13.14 4.95
CA GLY A 107 -17.89 -11.94 4.82
C GLY A 107 -16.46 -12.09 5.37
N CYS A 108 -15.98 -13.32 5.55
CA CYS A 108 -14.68 -13.65 6.11
C CYS A 108 -13.80 -14.30 5.06
N ASP A 109 -12.49 -14.12 5.18
CA ASP A 109 -11.50 -14.82 4.37
C ASP A 109 -10.80 -15.89 5.21
N ALA A 110 -10.88 -17.15 4.78
CA ALA A 110 -10.14 -18.26 5.36
C ALA A 110 -8.82 -18.40 4.62
N VAL A 111 -7.71 -18.22 5.32
CA VAL A 111 -6.37 -18.21 4.74
C VAL A 111 -5.62 -19.48 5.13
N LEU A 112 -5.23 -20.28 4.14
CA LEU A 112 -4.36 -21.45 4.28
C LEU A 112 -3.00 -21.11 3.70
N THR A 113 -1.93 -21.27 4.47
CA THR A 113 -0.57 -21.12 3.98
C THR A 113 0.15 -22.45 3.92
N TYR A 114 0.93 -22.67 2.87
CA TYR A 114 1.58 -23.94 2.61
C TYR A 114 2.84 -23.78 1.77
N SER A 115 3.77 -24.72 1.90
CA SER A 115 4.93 -24.84 1.00
C SER A 115 4.75 -26.05 0.11
N PRO A 116 4.73 -25.89 -1.24
CA PRO A 116 4.69 -27.01 -2.16
C PRO A 116 5.91 -27.93 -2.01
N ILE A 117 5.70 -29.24 -2.10
CA ILE A 117 6.76 -30.26 -2.05
C ILE A 117 7.01 -30.75 -3.45
N ARG A 118 8.20 -30.47 -4.01
CA ARG A 118 8.66 -30.99 -5.30
C ARG A 118 9.82 -31.97 -5.11
N GLY A 119 9.60 -33.21 -5.55
CA GLY A 119 10.59 -34.25 -5.31
C GLY A 119 10.92 -34.39 -3.82
N THR A 120 12.10 -33.92 -3.40
CA THR A 120 12.58 -33.90 -2.01
C THR A 120 12.77 -32.47 -1.45
N ARG A 121 12.30 -31.44 -2.15
CA ARG A 121 12.51 -30.04 -1.80
C ARG A 121 11.18 -29.35 -1.45
N LEU A 122 11.22 -28.44 -0.48
CA LEU A 122 10.16 -27.49 -0.23
C LEU A 122 10.39 -26.24 -1.08
N ASP A 123 9.33 -25.78 -1.73
CA ASP A 123 9.30 -24.50 -2.41
C ASP A 123 8.94 -23.37 -1.43
N PRO A 124 9.09 -22.09 -1.84
CA PRO A 124 8.62 -20.95 -1.05
C PRO A 124 7.17 -21.08 -0.65
N GLU A 125 6.82 -20.49 0.48
CA GLU A 125 5.45 -20.47 1.01
C GLU A 125 4.49 -19.84 0.00
N ALA A 126 3.32 -20.47 -0.14
CA ALA A 126 2.20 -20.03 -0.96
C ALA A 126 0.98 -19.79 -0.08
N THR A 127 0.09 -18.92 -0.52
CA THR A 127 -1.15 -18.59 0.20
C THR A 127 -2.36 -18.95 -0.67
N LEU A 128 -3.33 -19.65 -0.05
CA LEU A 128 -4.64 -19.89 -0.62
C LEU A 128 -5.70 -19.22 0.24
N THR A 129 -6.44 -18.30 -0.35
CA THR A 129 -7.52 -17.56 0.31
C THR A 129 -8.87 -18.09 -0.17
N ILE A 130 -9.74 -18.49 0.74
CA ILE A 130 -11.11 -18.92 0.44
C ILE A 130 -12.06 -17.91 1.06
N ARG A 131 -12.77 -17.18 0.22
CA ARG A 131 -13.77 -16.21 0.67
C ARG A 131 -15.07 -16.94 1.06
N ILE A 132 -15.48 -16.79 2.30
CA ILE A 132 -16.72 -17.34 2.84
C ILE A 132 -17.81 -16.29 2.69
N LYS A 133 -18.71 -16.48 1.73
CA LYS A 133 -19.83 -15.55 1.47
C LYS A 133 -20.96 -15.77 2.46
N SER A 134 -21.64 -14.70 2.86
CA SER A 134 -22.89 -14.73 3.62
C SER A 134 -24.01 -15.40 2.79
N GLY A 135 -24.90 -16.15 3.45
CA GLY A 135 -26.08 -16.72 2.78
C GLY A 135 -27.15 -15.69 2.46
N LYS A 136 -27.03 -14.48 3.00
CA LYS A 136 -27.89 -13.33 2.70
C LYS A 136 -26.99 -12.18 2.29
N ASN A 137 -27.02 -11.86 1.01
CA ASN A 137 -26.30 -10.71 0.50
C ASN A 137 -26.94 -9.42 1.00
N GLU A 138 -26.15 -8.52 1.59
CA GLU A 138 -26.58 -7.20 2.02
C GLU A 138 -26.31 -6.15 0.93
N THR A 139 -27.13 -5.10 0.93
CA THR A 139 -26.95 -4.01 -0.04
C THR A 139 -25.72 -3.19 0.31
N PRO A 140 -24.79 -2.93 -0.61
CA PRO A 140 -23.59 -2.15 -0.35
C PRO A 140 -23.90 -0.68 -0.02
N SER A 141 -22.91 0.03 0.49
CA SER A 141 -23.04 1.44 0.86
C SER A 141 -22.00 2.28 0.13
N ALA A 142 -22.44 3.28 -0.64
CA ALA A 142 -21.57 4.30 -1.22
C ALA A 142 -21.17 5.32 -0.15
N ILE A 143 -19.90 5.72 -0.11
CA ILE A 143 -19.35 6.65 0.89
C ILE A 143 -19.23 8.05 0.28
N ALA A 144 -19.90 9.03 0.90
CA ALA A 144 -19.82 10.43 0.50
C ALA A 144 -18.36 10.95 0.66
N ALA A 145 -17.94 11.81 -0.26
CA ALA A 145 -16.59 12.36 -0.26
C ALA A 145 -16.56 13.86 -0.51
N GLU A 146 -15.46 14.49 -0.12
CA GLU A 146 -15.12 15.86 -0.46
C GLU A 146 -13.90 15.89 -1.39
N PHE A 147 -13.94 16.73 -2.40
CA PHE A 147 -12.95 16.81 -3.45
C PHE A 147 -12.63 18.26 -3.79
N GLU A 148 -11.40 18.55 -4.12
CA GLU A 148 -10.97 19.91 -4.47
C GLU A 148 -10.17 19.90 -5.77
N THR A 149 -10.31 20.95 -6.53
CA THR A 149 -9.42 21.28 -7.64
C THR A 149 -9.29 22.78 -7.80
N TYR A 150 -8.36 23.23 -8.66
CA TYR A 150 -8.25 24.63 -9.02
C TYR A 150 -9.01 24.94 -10.31
N LYS A 151 -9.37 26.19 -10.47
CA LYS A 151 -10.00 26.72 -11.71
C LYS A 151 -9.20 26.30 -12.94
N ASN A 152 -9.86 25.70 -13.92
CA ASN A 152 -9.30 25.20 -15.19
C ASN A 152 -8.30 24.04 -15.05
N ILE A 153 -8.18 23.40 -13.90
CA ILE A 153 -7.28 22.27 -13.70
C ILE A 153 -8.11 21.02 -13.46
N ALA A 154 -7.94 20.02 -14.33
CA ALA A 154 -8.50 18.70 -14.10
C ALA A 154 -7.78 18.04 -12.91
N ASN A 155 -8.50 17.24 -12.13
CA ASN A 155 -7.93 16.51 -11.01
C ASN A 155 -8.61 15.15 -10.89
N ASP A 156 -7.88 14.15 -10.43
CA ASP A 156 -8.36 12.79 -10.25
C ASP A 156 -8.66 12.50 -8.77
N GLY A 157 -9.44 11.46 -8.56
CA GLY A 157 -9.79 10.98 -7.24
C GLY A 157 -10.29 9.53 -7.29
N GLN A 158 -10.47 8.96 -6.10
CA GLN A 158 -10.96 7.60 -5.92
C GLN A 158 -12.23 7.63 -5.06
N LEU A 159 -13.30 7.05 -5.59
CA LEU A 159 -14.52 6.80 -4.83
C LEU A 159 -14.36 5.53 -3.97
N THR A 160 -15.07 5.51 -2.86
CA THR A 160 -15.08 4.37 -1.94
C THR A 160 -16.49 3.92 -1.63
N GLY A 161 -16.63 2.65 -1.34
CA GLY A 161 -17.87 2.02 -0.87
C GLY A 161 -17.52 0.91 0.11
N THR A 162 -18.51 0.43 0.83
CA THR A 162 -18.39 -0.73 1.73
C THR A 162 -19.49 -1.73 1.43
N ASP A 163 -19.15 -2.99 1.60
CA ASP A 163 -20.03 -4.13 1.50
C ASP A 163 -19.81 -5.05 2.70
N ALA A 164 -20.89 -5.58 3.28
CA ALA A 164 -20.80 -6.40 4.47
C ALA A 164 -20.10 -7.75 4.20
N GLU A 165 -20.25 -8.24 2.96
CA GLU A 165 -19.63 -9.47 2.48
C GLU A 165 -18.26 -9.23 1.85
N ASN A 166 -17.78 -7.98 1.82
CA ASN A 166 -16.57 -7.55 1.13
C ASN A 166 -16.58 -7.91 -0.37
N ALA A 167 -17.77 -7.93 -1.01
CA ALA A 167 -17.88 -8.17 -2.42
C ALA A 167 -17.21 -7.07 -3.25
N PRO A 168 -16.66 -7.39 -4.42
CA PRO A 168 -16.17 -6.37 -5.36
C PRO A 168 -17.29 -5.40 -5.71
N LEU A 169 -16.97 -4.10 -5.69
CA LEU A 169 -17.93 -3.04 -5.98
C LEU A 169 -17.66 -2.41 -7.33
N THR A 170 -18.72 -2.17 -8.10
CA THR A 170 -18.70 -1.36 -9.32
C THR A 170 -19.36 -0.01 -9.07
N PHE A 171 -18.78 1.06 -9.65
CA PHE A 171 -19.19 2.43 -9.40
C PHE A 171 -19.91 3.03 -10.60
N GLN A 172 -21.03 3.71 -10.38
CA GLN A 172 -21.82 4.33 -11.43
C GLN A 172 -22.21 5.76 -11.10
N LEU A 173 -22.05 6.68 -12.07
CA LEU A 173 -22.49 8.06 -11.95
C LEU A 173 -24.03 8.13 -12.04
N VAL A 174 -24.65 8.85 -11.11
CA VAL A 174 -26.12 9.08 -11.09
C VAL A 174 -26.41 10.49 -11.59
N ASP A 175 -25.96 11.52 -10.90
CA ASP A 175 -26.15 12.92 -11.31
C ASP A 175 -24.81 13.53 -11.68
N ALA A 176 -24.73 14.13 -12.84
CA ALA A 176 -23.53 14.82 -13.30
C ALA A 176 -23.34 16.18 -12.62
N PRO A 177 -22.10 16.68 -12.46
CA PRO A 177 -21.84 18.00 -11.92
C PRO A 177 -22.31 19.10 -12.86
N LYS A 178 -22.56 20.31 -12.30
CA LYS A 178 -23.10 21.47 -13.06
C LYS A 178 -22.02 22.43 -13.52
N ARG A 179 -20.83 22.40 -12.93
CA ARG A 179 -19.72 23.32 -13.19
C ARG A 179 -18.49 22.65 -13.79
N GLY A 180 -18.62 21.38 -14.15
CA GLY A 180 -17.58 20.55 -14.74
C GLY A 180 -18.15 19.30 -15.38
N SER A 181 -17.27 18.39 -15.71
CA SER A 181 -17.58 17.03 -16.15
C SER A 181 -16.81 16.01 -15.31
N VAL A 182 -17.39 14.84 -15.12
CA VAL A 182 -16.78 13.69 -14.47
C VAL A 182 -16.67 12.56 -15.47
N LYS A 183 -15.48 11.98 -15.58
CA LYS A 183 -15.26 10.67 -16.18
C LYS A 183 -15.04 9.70 -15.02
N LEU A 184 -15.98 8.79 -14.80
CA LEU A 184 -15.92 7.78 -13.75
C LEU A 184 -15.66 6.41 -14.38
N GLU A 185 -14.77 5.63 -13.78
CA GLU A 185 -14.47 4.26 -14.14
C GLU A 185 -15.15 3.29 -13.16
N GLU A 186 -15.37 2.04 -13.60
CA GLU A 186 -16.08 1.02 -12.82
C GLU A 186 -15.40 0.67 -11.49
N ASN A 187 -14.08 0.86 -11.38
CA ASN A 187 -13.31 0.67 -10.16
C ASN A 187 -13.39 1.85 -9.17
N GLY A 188 -14.16 2.90 -9.52
CA GLY A 188 -14.33 4.11 -8.72
C GLY A 188 -13.29 5.20 -8.96
N ALA A 189 -12.29 4.97 -9.81
CA ALA A 189 -11.38 6.04 -10.23
C ALA A 189 -12.14 7.06 -11.06
N PHE A 190 -11.93 8.35 -10.79
CA PHE A 190 -12.60 9.40 -11.56
C PHE A 190 -11.69 10.58 -11.85
N VAL A 191 -11.97 11.27 -12.95
CA VAL A 191 -11.35 12.55 -13.28
C VAL A 191 -12.45 13.61 -13.38
N TYR A 192 -12.31 14.68 -12.58
CA TYR A 192 -13.17 15.85 -12.66
C TYR A 192 -12.47 16.97 -13.44
N THR A 193 -13.14 17.50 -14.43
CA THR A 193 -12.64 18.61 -15.25
C THR A 193 -13.58 19.82 -15.10
N PRO A 194 -13.13 20.91 -14.44
CA PRO A 194 -13.94 22.12 -14.28
C PRO A 194 -14.25 22.77 -15.64
N THR A 195 -15.46 23.25 -15.81
CA THR A 195 -15.79 24.12 -16.95
C THR A 195 -14.93 25.40 -16.89
N LYS A 196 -14.46 25.83 -18.05
CA LYS A 196 -13.56 27.00 -18.20
C LYS A 196 -14.02 28.19 -17.34
N ASN A 197 -13.09 28.68 -16.52
CA ASN A 197 -13.25 29.84 -15.64
C ASN A 197 -14.29 29.71 -14.51
N LYS A 198 -14.86 28.53 -14.27
CA LYS A 198 -15.74 28.31 -13.12
C LYS A 198 -14.94 28.17 -11.83
N VAL A 199 -15.52 28.67 -10.75
CA VAL A 199 -15.03 28.54 -9.36
C VAL A 199 -16.22 28.32 -8.42
N GLY A 200 -15.96 27.92 -7.18
CA GLY A 200 -16.98 27.69 -6.16
C GLY A 200 -17.41 26.23 -6.06
N GLU A 201 -18.56 25.98 -5.48
CA GLU A 201 -19.03 24.63 -5.18
C GLU A 201 -19.69 23.96 -6.38
N ASP A 202 -19.49 22.67 -6.50
CA ASP A 202 -20.13 21.74 -7.42
C ASP A 202 -20.38 20.41 -6.72
N SER A 203 -21.06 19.48 -7.35
CA SER A 203 -21.26 18.15 -6.79
C SER A 203 -21.72 17.17 -7.88
N PHE A 204 -21.44 15.91 -7.67
CA PHE A 204 -22.05 14.80 -8.41
C PHE A 204 -22.48 13.71 -7.44
N THR A 205 -23.35 12.80 -7.88
CA THR A 205 -23.78 11.64 -7.10
C THR A 205 -23.40 10.35 -7.81
N PHE A 206 -23.17 9.31 -7.04
CA PHE A 206 -22.82 7.99 -7.54
C PHE A 206 -23.43 6.89 -6.69
N THR A 207 -23.57 5.70 -7.26
CA THR A 207 -23.95 4.47 -6.58
C THR A 207 -22.84 3.44 -6.70
N VAL A 208 -22.85 2.46 -5.81
CA VAL A 208 -22.05 1.24 -5.92
C VAL A 208 -22.95 0.04 -6.05
N THR A 209 -22.52 -0.94 -6.83
CA THR A 209 -23.25 -2.20 -7.07
C THR A 209 -22.33 -3.35 -6.72
N ASP A 210 -22.82 -4.33 -5.97
CA ASP A 210 -22.11 -5.55 -5.62
C ASP A 210 -22.15 -6.59 -6.76
N ASP A 211 -21.49 -7.73 -6.58
CA ASP A 211 -21.44 -8.83 -7.55
C ASP A 211 -22.78 -9.58 -7.70
N ALA A 212 -23.71 -9.44 -6.74
CA ALA A 212 -25.06 -9.99 -6.82
C ALA A 212 -26.06 -9.03 -7.48
N GLY A 213 -25.66 -7.79 -7.80
CA GLY A 213 -26.47 -6.79 -8.48
C GLY A 213 -27.28 -5.90 -7.55
N ASN A 214 -27.04 -5.90 -6.23
CA ASN A 214 -27.69 -4.93 -5.34
C ASN A 214 -27.02 -3.57 -5.45
N VAL A 215 -27.85 -2.53 -5.54
CA VAL A 215 -27.40 -1.15 -5.76
C VAL A 215 -27.59 -0.33 -4.48
N SER A 216 -26.56 0.38 -4.08
CA SER A 216 -26.57 1.28 -2.92
C SER A 216 -27.52 2.47 -3.10
N LYS A 217 -27.82 3.17 -2.02
CA LYS A 217 -28.35 4.54 -2.11
C LYS A 217 -27.26 5.46 -2.72
N PRO A 218 -27.67 6.50 -3.49
CA PRO A 218 -26.72 7.46 -4.02
C PRO A 218 -25.96 8.20 -2.91
N ALA A 219 -24.64 8.33 -3.08
CA ALA A 219 -23.78 9.15 -2.24
C ALA A 219 -23.32 10.40 -3.03
N THR A 220 -23.03 11.47 -2.31
CA THR A 220 -22.64 12.75 -2.91
C THR A 220 -21.17 12.99 -2.75
N VAL A 221 -20.50 13.35 -3.86
CA VAL A 221 -19.18 13.97 -3.84
C VAL A 221 -19.35 15.48 -3.93
N LYS A 222 -18.93 16.19 -2.88
CA LYS A 222 -18.89 17.66 -2.87
C LYS A 222 -17.56 18.13 -3.47
N ILE A 223 -17.64 19.07 -4.39
CA ILE A 223 -16.46 19.58 -5.11
C ILE A 223 -16.26 21.06 -4.78
N ARG A 224 -15.05 21.44 -4.42
CA ARG A 224 -14.62 22.82 -4.32
C ARG A 224 -13.66 23.18 -5.45
N ILE A 225 -14.08 24.08 -6.34
CA ILE A 225 -13.24 24.64 -7.40
C ILE A 225 -12.62 25.92 -6.85
N LEU A 226 -11.34 25.84 -6.48
CA LEU A 226 -10.59 26.92 -5.85
C LEU A 226 -10.11 27.94 -6.90
N LYS A 227 -10.09 29.21 -6.50
CA LYS A 227 -9.40 30.24 -7.26
C LYS A 227 -7.93 30.26 -6.81
N PRO A 228 -6.94 30.05 -7.71
CA PRO A 228 -5.55 30.17 -7.34
C PRO A 228 -5.24 31.57 -6.76
N SER A 229 -4.33 31.67 -5.81
CA SER A 229 -3.89 32.95 -5.22
C SER A 229 -3.23 33.87 -6.27
N ASP A 230 -2.56 33.28 -7.24
CA ASP A 230 -2.12 33.96 -8.45
C ASP A 230 -2.59 33.17 -9.68
N SER A 231 -2.71 33.86 -10.82
CA SER A 231 -3.26 33.27 -12.05
C SER A 231 -2.24 32.46 -12.85
N LYS A 232 -1.01 32.31 -12.34
CA LYS A 232 0.08 31.64 -13.06
C LYS A 232 0.06 30.15 -12.76
N THR A 233 -0.15 29.36 -13.78
CA THR A 233 0.07 27.91 -13.80
C THR A 233 1.51 27.60 -14.19
N PHE A 234 1.94 26.39 -13.97
CA PHE A 234 3.26 25.93 -14.38
C PHE A 234 3.19 25.42 -15.82
N ALA A 235 4.00 26.00 -16.69
CA ALA A 235 3.94 25.73 -18.12
C ALA A 235 4.45 24.34 -18.48
N ASP A 236 5.38 23.81 -17.72
CA ASP A 236 5.90 22.45 -17.88
C ASP A 236 4.90 21.35 -17.46
N LEU A 237 3.79 21.74 -16.84
CA LEU A 237 2.68 20.85 -16.45
C LEU A 237 1.36 21.23 -17.15
N ASP A 238 1.40 22.05 -18.20
CA ASP A 238 0.18 22.47 -18.89
C ASP A 238 -0.56 21.27 -19.50
N GLY A 239 -1.84 21.14 -19.17
CA GLY A 239 -2.67 20.01 -19.59
C GLY A 239 -2.47 18.72 -18.78
N SER A 240 -1.52 18.66 -17.83
CA SER A 240 -1.35 17.55 -16.90
C SER A 240 -2.24 17.70 -15.67
N MET A 241 -2.72 16.56 -15.14
CA MET A 241 -3.39 16.50 -13.82
C MET A 241 -2.42 16.83 -12.68
N ASP A 242 -1.13 16.55 -12.85
CA ASP A 242 -0.06 16.88 -11.91
C ASP A 242 0.05 18.38 -11.59
N GLN A 243 -0.58 19.21 -12.40
CA GLN A 243 -0.72 20.64 -12.17
C GLN A 243 -1.40 20.92 -10.82
N TYR A 244 -2.29 20.00 -10.35
CA TYR A 244 -2.99 20.20 -9.09
C TYR A 244 -2.05 20.15 -7.89
N GLU A 245 -1.24 19.10 -7.75
CA GLU A 245 -0.31 18.96 -6.62
C GLU A 245 0.80 20.00 -6.66
N ALA A 246 1.27 20.37 -7.88
CA ALA A 246 2.23 21.45 -8.05
C ALA A 246 1.66 22.80 -7.57
N MET A 247 0.43 23.13 -7.95
CA MET A 247 -0.27 24.34 -7.50
C MET A 247 -0.58 24.31 -6.01
N TRP A 248 -0.97 23.15 -5.48
CA TRP A 248 -1.19 22.96 -4.06
C TRP A 248 0.11 23.18 -3.26
N SER A 249 1.23 22.57 -3.68
CA SER A 249 2.52 22.72 -3.00
C SER A 249 2.98 24.19 -2.97
N ARG A 250 2.70 24.92 -4.04
CA ARG A 250 2.96 26.36 -4.11
C ARG A 250 2.06 27.14 -3.14
N ALA A 251 0.77 26.85 -3.13
CA ALA A 251 -0.19 27.49 -2.21
C ALA A 251 0.15 27.21 -0.75
N ALA A 252 0.69 26.03 -0.43
CA ALA A 252 1.18 25.64 0.88
C ALA A 252 2.57 26.25 1.22
N GLY A 253 3.19 26.98 0.28
CA GLY A 253 4.51 27.61 0.49
C GLY A 253 5.67 26.61 0.56
N LEU A 254 5.50 25.41 -0.04
CA LEU A 254 6.51 24.34 -0.05
C LEU A 254 7.46 24.48 -1.24
N CYS A 255 6.93 24.76 -2.42
CA CYS A 255 7.69 24.94 -3.64
C CYS A 255 7.09 26.09 -4.47
N SER A 256 7.89 27.07 -4.85
CA SER A 256 7.43 28.23 -5.63
C SER A 256 7.54 28.04 -7.14
N GLY A 257 8.25 26.98 -7.58
CA GLY A 257 8.72 26.87 -8.97
C GLY A 257 9.82 27.90 -9.30
N ARG A 258 10.22 27.97 -10.53
CA ARG A 258 11.23 28.90 -11.03
C ARG A 258 10.84 29.52 -12.38
N SER A 259 11.37 30.71 -12.66
CA SER A 259 11.17 31.35 -13.96
C SER A 259 12.29 30.94 -14.90
N ILE A 260 11.93 30.33 -16.03
CA ILE A 260 12.85 29.96 -17.12
C ILE A 260 12.41 30.74 -18.37
N GLY A 261 13.26 31.65 -18.86
CA GLY A 261 12.92 32.47 -20.02
C GLY A 261 11.66 33.34 -19.83
N GLY A 262 11.33 33.75 -18.61
CA GLY A 262 10.12 34.50 -18.28
C GLY A 262 8.87 33.65 -18.06
N THR A 263 8.97 32.33 -18.26
CA THR A 263 7.90 31.36 -18.06
C THR A 263 8.05 30.65 -16.72
N LEU A 264 6.97 30.53 -15.97
CA LEU A 264 6.97 29.82 -14.69
C LEU A 264 6.92 28.31 -14.93
N CYS A 265 7.92 27.60 -14.43
CA CYS A 265 8.02 26.14 -14.50
C CYS A 265 8.11 25.56 -13.08
N TYR A 266 7.54 24.38 -12.89
CA TYR A 266 7.62 23.63 -11.62
C TYR A 266 8.95 22.90 -11.49
N GLY A 267 9.44 22.33 -12.58
CA GLY A 267 10.58 21.42 -12.63
C GLY A 267 10.20 20.03 -12.09
N ALA A 268 9.09 19.49 -12.59
CA ALA A 268 8.45 18.27 -12.08
C ALA A 268 9.40 17.09 -11.95
N GLU A 269 10.25 16.87 -12.96
CA GLU A 269 11.19 15.74 -13.05
C GLU A 269 12.54 16.01 -12.34
N GLU A 270 12.72 17.18 -11.76
CA GLU A 270 13.97 17.48 -11.06
C GLU A 270 14.02 16.77 -9.73
N PRO A 271 15.16 16.13 -9.38
CA PRO A 271 15.31 15.48 -8.10
C PRO A 271 15.22 16.49 -6.95
N VAL A 272 14.62 16.07 -5.85
CA VAL A 272 14.59 16.86 -4.61
C VAL A 272 15.73 16.44 -3.72
N THR A 273 16.49 17.42 -3.20
CA THR A 273 17.55 17.12 -2.23
C THR A 273 16.97 16.79 -0.84
N ARG A 274 17.77 16.09 -0.03
CA ARG A 274 17.41 15.77 1.36
C ARG A 274 17.13 17.04 2.17
N ALA A 275 17.89 18.11 1.92
CA ALA A 275 17.68 19.41 2.54
C ALA A 275 16.34 20.05 2.17
N GLU A 276 16.03 20.07 0.87
CA GLU A 276 14.78 20.63 0.37
C GLU A 276 13.56 19.86 0.92
N PHE A 277 13.61 18.53 0.88
CA PHE A 277 12.53 17.69 1.39
C PHE A 277 12.32 17.88 2.89
N LEU A 278 13.38 17.89 3.68
CA LEU A 278 13.29 18.14 5.13
C LEU A 278 12.55 19.44 5.43
N VAL A 279 12.92 20.52 4.75
CA VAL A 279 12.31 21.84 4.96
C VAL A 279 10.84 21.85 4.55
N MET A 280 10.50 21.24 3.41
CA MET A 280 9.11 21.11 2.96
C MET A 280 8.27 20.31 3.98
N ALA A 281 8.78 19.15 4.42
CA ALA A 281 8.09 18.29 5.38
C ALA A 281 7.91 18.98 6.75
N MET A 282 8.94 19.65 7.28
CA MET A 282 8.87 20.38 8.54
C MET A 282 7.89 21.55 8.47
N LYS A 283 7.85 22.29 7.35
CA LYS A 283 6.88 23.37 7.14
C LYS A 283 5.45 22.83 7.14
N LEU A 284 5.20 21.77 6.38
CA LEU A 284 3.87 21.17 6.31
C LEU A 284 3.43 20.59 7.65
N GLY A 285 4.30 19.88 8.35
CA GLY A 285 4.08 19.33 9.69
C GLY A 285 4.06 20.40 10.81
N LYS A 286 4.22 21.68 10.45
CA LYS A 286 4.24 22.82 11.39
C LYS A 286 5.25 22.64 12.53
N VAL A 287 6.38 22.03 12.23
CA VAL A 287 7.47 21.84 13.19
C VAL A 287 8.09 23.20 13.50
N SER A 288 8.12 23.55 14.78
CA SER A 288 8.77 24.79 15.20
C SER A 288 10.29 24.71 15.02
N VAL A 289 10.86 25.69 14.33
CA VAL A 289 12.30 25.84 14.10
C VAL A 289 12.86 26.88 15.06
N GLU A 290 13.95 26.53 15.71
CA GLU A 290 14.66 27.43 16.63
C GLU A 290 15.77 28.15 15.87
N GLU A 291 15.50 29.35 15.39
CA GLU A 291 16.41 30.12 14.51
C GLU A 291 17.79 30.40 15.14
N ALA A 292 17.88 30.43 16.46
CA ALA A 292 19.13 30.62 17.17
C ALA A 292 20.04 29.37 17.18
N LEU A 293 19.50 28.23 16.80
CA LEU A 293 20.26 26.97 16.75
C LEU A 293 20.96 26.82 15.39
N THR A 294 22.28 26.96 15.39
CA THR A 294 23.10 26.87 14.18
C THR A 294 24.05 25.66 14.17
N VAL A 295 24.02 24.83 15.22
CA VAL A 295 24.89 23.66 15.34
C VAL A 295 24.04 22.40 15.35
N SER A 296 24.11 21.62 14.27
CA SER A 296 23.34 20.38 14.10
C SER A 296 24.08 19.13 14.61
N GLY A 297 25.40 19.18 14.72
CA GLY A 297 26.23 18.03 15.08
C GLY A 297 26.59 17.12 13.89
N PHE A 298 26.16 17.44 12.66
CA PHE A 298 26.58 16.72 11.46
C PHE A 298 27.96 17.18 11.00
N ALA A 299 28.83 16.24 10.60
CA ALA A 299 30.17 16.52 10.13
C ALA A 299 30.20 17.36 8.84
N ASP A 300 29.18 17.20 7.99
CA ASP A 300 28.95 17.89 6.72
C ASP A 300 28.03 19.13 6.87
N ALA A 301 27.77 19.58 8.07
CA ALA A 301 26.89 20.73 8.31
C ALA A 301 27.35 22.03 7.59
N GLN A 302 28.66 22.19 7.39
CA GLN A 302 29.23 23.32 6.66
C GLN A 302 28.89 23.33 5.16
N ASP A 303 28.55 22.18 4.57
CA ASP A 303 28.16 22.07 3.16
C ASP A 303 26.68 22.50 2.96
N ALA A 304 25.97 22.65 4.04
CA ALA A 304 24.60 23.15 4.05
C ALA A 304 24.56 24.69 4.06
N PRO A 305 23.70 25.31 3.25
CA PRO A 305 23.54 26.76 3.26
C PRO A 305 23.11 27.27 4.64
N ALA A 306 23.52 28.50 5.00
CA ALA A 306 23.26 29.05 6.33
C ALA A 306 21.77 29.06 6.75
N TRP A 307 20.87 29.25 5.80
CA TRP A 307 19.42 29.23 6.06
C TRP A 307 18.89 27.85 6.49
N LEU A 308 19.60 26.77 6.14
CA LEU A 308 19.22 25.38 6.47
C LEU A 308 19.64 25.00 7.91
N GLN A 309 20.65 25.62 8.47
CA GLN A 309 21.24 25.26 9.78
C GLN A 309 20.19 25.19 10.92
N PRO A 310 19.28 26.16 11.07
CA PRO A 310 18.24 26.08 12.09
C PRO A 310 17.29 24.89 11.91
N TYR A 311 16.98 24.51 10.65
CA TYR A 311 16.15 23.35 10.35
C TYR A 311 16.85 22.04 10.72
N LEU A 312 18.12 21.87 10.32
CA LEU A 312 18.92 20.68 10.65
C LEU A 312 19.06 20.51 12.16
N SER A 313 19.41 21.59 12.86
CA SER A 313 19.58 21.57 14.31
C SER A 313 18.27 21.25 15.04
N SER A 314 17.16 21.83 14.59
CA SER A 314 15.83 21.55 15.15
C SER A 314 15.37 20.13 14.84
N ALA A 315 15.65 19.63 13.63
CA ALA A 315 15.29 18.26 13.21
C ALA A 315 16.07 17.21 14.01
N MET A 316 17.38 17.40 14.19
CA MET A 316 18.23 16.50 14.99
C MET A 316 17.77 16.44 16.44
N ARG A 317 17.53 17.59 17.08
CA ARG A 317 17.05 17.65 18.47
C ARG A 317 15.70 17.00 18.70
N ARG A 318 14.84 16.99 17.68
CA ARG A 318 13.51 16.40 17.74
C ARG A 318 13.47 14.94 17.30
N GLY A 319 14.62 14.37 16.91
CA GLY A 319 14.70 13.01 16.40
C GLY A 319 14.02 12.82 15.03
N ILE A 320 13.87 13.90 14.25
CA ILE A 320 13.30 13.83 12.90
C ILE A 320 14.32 13.21 11.93
N VAL A 321 15.59 13.55 12.11
CA VAL A 321 16.72 13.02 11.34
C VAL A 321 17.81 12.51 12.29
N HIS A 322 18.48 11.42 11.91
CA HIS A 322 19.54 10.79 12.72
C HIS A 322 20.91 10.85 12.07
N GLY A 323 20.97 11.14 10.77
CA GLY A 323 22.22 11.11 9.98
C GLY A 323 22.65 9.70 9.59
N ILE A 324 23.69 9.65 8.77
CA ILE A 324 24.33 8.44 8.28
C ILE A 324 25.72 8.39 8.91
N ALA A 325 26.09 7.26 9.52
CA ALA A 325 27.40 7.08 10.11
C ALA A 325 28.46 6.89 9.02
N THR A 326 29.54 7.67 9.09
CA THR A 326 30.73 7.57 8.23
C THR A 326 31.98 7.57 9.08
N GLU A 327 33.14 7.38 8.47
CA GLU A 327 34.44 7.47 9.17
C GLU A 327 34.68 8.89 9.73
N GLU A 328 34.12 9.92 9.11
CA GLU A 328 34.27 11.33 9.50
C GLU A 328 33.22 11.74 10.58
N GLY A 329 32.28 10.89 10.91
CA GLY A 329 31.19 11.13 11.85
C GLY A 329 29.81 10.97 11.24
N LEU A 330 28.80 11.53 11.90
CA LEU A 330 27.43 11.55 11.36
C LEU A 330 27.33 12.62 10.28
N VAL A 331 26.84 12.24 9.08
CA VAL A 331 26.58 13.17 7.98
C VAL A 331 25.08 13.23 7.65
N PHE A 332 24.61 14.37 7.19
CA PHE A 332 23.23 14.54 6.74
C PHE A 332 23.08 14.39 5.22
N GLN A 333 24.11 14.71 4.47
CA GLN A 333 24.14 14.74 2.99
C GLN A 333 23.08 15.69 2.41
N PRO A 334 23.15 17.00 2.70
CA PRO A 334 22.08 17.96 2.39
C PRO A 334 21.80 18.10 0.89
N ASN A 335 22.79 17.93 0.04
CA ASN A 335 22.74 18.13 -1.40
C ASN A 335 22.44 16.85 -2.19
N GLU A 336 22.44 15.69 -1.54
CA GLU A 336 22.09 14.42 -2.18
C GLU A 336 20.60 14.32 -2.43
N ALA A 337 20.21 13.66 -3.53
CA ALA A 337 18.80 13.39 -3.83
C ALA A 337 18.21 12.45 -2.77
N ILE A 338 17.01 12.75 -2.28
CA ILE A 338 16.35 11.92 -1.27
C ILE A 338 15.64 10.74 -1.91
N THR A 339 15.74 9.54 -1.31
CA THR A 339 14.94 8.38 -1.73
C THR A 339 13.58 8.37 -1.04
N GLY A 340 12.61 7.62 -1.62
CA GLY A 340 11.29 7.43 -1.01
C GLY A 340 11.36 6.87 0.41
N ALA A 341 12.25 5.91 0.66
CA ALA A 341 12.47 5.31 1.97
C ALA A 341 13.02 6.32 3.00
N GLN A 342 14.00 7.12 2.62
CA GLN A 342 14.54 8.18 3.49
C GLN A 342 13.51 9.26 3.80
N ALA A 343 12.68 9.60 2.82
CA ALA A 343 11.57 10.53 3.02
C ALA A 343 10.53 9.95 4.00
N ALA A 344 10.23 8.64 3.90
CA ALA A 344 9.31 7.97 4.81
C ALA A 344 9.74 8.10 6.28
N VAL A 345 11.02 7.93 6.58
CA VAL A 345 11.55 8.10 7.95
C VAL A 345 11.33 9.51 8.48
N MET A 346 11.63 10.53 7.68
CA MET A 346 11.39 11.92 8.08
C MET A 346 9.90 12.19 8.34
N LEU A 347 9.03 11.67 7.48
CA LEU A 347 7.58 11.85 7.61
C LEU A 347 7.03 11.09 8.83
N GLN A 348 7.44 9.84 9.04
CA GLN A 348 7.06 9.06 10.22
C GLN A 348 7.38 9.83 11.50
N ASN A 349 8.59 10.39 11.60
CA ASN A 349 9.04 11.11 12.78
C ASN A 349 8.31 12.46 12.97
N ILE A 350 8.02 13.18 11.88
CA ILE A 350 7.29 14.46 11.95
C ILE A 350 5.83 14.24 12.35
N TRP A 351 5.14 13.26 11.74
CA TRP A 351 3.72 12.96 12.04
C TRP A 351 3.54 12.03 13.22
N ARG A 352 4.64 11.49 13.78
CA ARG A 352 4.64 10.54 14.90
C ARG A 352 3.79 9.31 14.61
N LEU A 353 3.91 8.79 13.40
CA LEU A 353 3.23 7.56 13.05
C LEU A 353 3.78 6.39 13.91
N PRO A 354 2.94 5.41 14.27
CA PRO A 354 3.38 4.28 15.07
C PRO A 354 4.61 3.60 14.44
N ALA A 355 5.55 3.20 15.30
CA ALA A 355 6.64 2.36 14.84
C ALA A 355 6.10 0.95 14.55
N VAL A 356 6.27 0.49 13.32
CA VAL A 356 5.93 -0.87 12.91
C VAL A 356 7.22 -1.67 12.89
N THR A 357 7.21 -2.82 13.56
CA THR A 357 8.31 -3.79 13.42
C THR A 357 8.25 -4.34 11.99
N ALA A 358 9.34 -4.17 11.24
CA ALA A 358 9.44 -4.74 9.91
C ALA A 358 9.04 -6.22 9.92
N ALA A 359 8.33 -6.66 8.89
CA ALA A 359 7.88 -8.05 8.78
C ALA A 359 9.05 -9.02 8.97
N ALA A 360 8.79 -10.16 9.61
CA ALA A 360 9.79 -11.20 9.81
C ALA A 360 10.37 -11.63 8.45
N GLY A 361 11.66 -11.32 8.21
CA GLY A 361 12.33 -11.55 6.93
C GLY A 361 12.82 -10.29 6.20
N ALA A 362 12.48 -9.09 6.69
CA ALA A 362 13.15 -7.87 6.26
C ALA A 362 14.62 -7.93 6.70
N ASP A 363 15.51 -7.46 5.83
CA ASP A 363 16.93 -7.37 6.15
C ASP A 363 17.10 -6.47 7.40
N ASP A 364 17.64 -7.02 8.48
CA ASP A 364 17.90 -6.30 9.74
C ASP A 364 18.76 -5.04 9.54
N THR A 365 19.35 -4.87 8.36
CA THR A 365 20.14 -3.71 7.97
C THR A 365 19.29 -2.57 7.36
N ASP A 366 18.05 -2.82 6.94
CA ASP A 366 17.18 -1.79 6.37
C ASP A 366 16.42 -1.02 7.47
N TRP A 367 17.09 0.02 7.98
CA TRP A 367 16.53 0.93 8.98
C TRP A 367 15.30 1.74 8.49
N THR A 368 14.98 1.70 7.20
CA THR A 368 13.87 2.44 6.60
C THR A 368 12.58 1.62 6.46
N ALA A 369 12.67 0.29 6.47
CA ALA A 369 11.55 -0.62 6.21
C ALA A 369 10.35 -0.36 7.13
N GLY A 370 10.58 -0.15 8.43
CA GLY A 370 9.52 0.15 9.39
C GLY A 370 8.78 1.45 9.10
N ALA A 371 9.48 2.47 8.60
CA ALA A 371 8.87 3.75 8.24
C ALA A 371 8.05 3.64 6.94
N VAL A 372 8.54 2.91 5.95
CA VAL A 372 7.81 2.63 4.70
C VAL A 372 6.50 1.90 5.01
N GLN A 373 6.55 0.89 5.87
CA GLN A 373 5.37 0.16 6.28
C GLN A 373 4.40 1.05 7.08
N ALA A 374 4.88 1.88 8.00
CA ALA A 374 4.04 2.79 8.78
C ALA A 374 3.27 3.78 7.88
N LEU A 375 3.90 4.28 6.81
CA LEU A 375 3.22 5.11 5.84
C LEU A 375 2.17 4.32 5.06
N SER A 376 2.49 3.10 4.63
CA SER A 376 1.54 2.22 3.93
C SER A 376 0.31 1.92 4.78
N GLU A 377 0.48 1.62 6.07
CA GLU A 377 -0.63 1.39 7.01
C GLU A 377 -1.46 2.65 7.26
N ALA A 378 -0.84 3.83 7.15
CA ALA A 378 -1.54 5.11 7.18
C ALA A 378 -2.25 5.46 5.84
N GLY A 379 -2.21 4.57 4.84
CA GLY A 379 -2.83 4.77 3.53
C GLY A 379 -2.02 5.70 2.60
N ILE A 380 -0.74 5.91 2.89
CA ILE A 380 0.16 6.73 2.07
C ILE A 380 0.90 5.84 1.08
N THR A 381 0.72 6.12 -0.20
CA THR A 381 1.40 5.39 -1.28
C THR A 381 2.74 6.05 -1.59
N LEU A 382 3.81 5.31 -1.42
CA LEU A 382 5.13 5.67 -1.93
C LEU A 382 5.30 5.10 -3.34
N LYS A 383 5.89 5.88 -4.24
CA LYS A 383 6.54 5.34 -5.43
C LYS A 383 7.66 4.39 -4.95
N ASP A 384 8.31 3.66 -5.80
CA ASP A 384 9.39 2.77 -5.38
C ASP A 384 10.27 3.41 -4.29
N SER A 385 10.33 2.77 -3.11
CA SER A 385 10.99 3.33 -1.93
C SER A 385 12.51 3.51 -2.12
N GLY A 386 13.11 2.73 -3.02
CA GLY A 386 14.53 2.80 -3.37
C GLY A 386 14.89 3.91 -4.36
N GLU A 387 13.91 4.41 -5.12
CA GLU A 387 14.14 5.48 -6.10
C GLU A 387 14.21 6.87 -5.45
N THR A 388 14.96 7.77 -6.10
CA THR A 388 15.01 9.18 -5.70
C THR A 388 13.71 9.88 -6.06
N LEU A 389 13.23 10.76 -5.18
CA LEU A 389 12.02 11.52 -5.40
C LEU A 389 12.29 12.71 -6.34
N THR A 390 11.43 12.86 -7.31
CA THR A 390 11.34 14.10 -8.09
C THR A 390 10.58 15.16 -7.28
N ARG A 391 10.60 16.40 -7.74
CA ARG A 391 9.86 17.50 -7.11
C ARG A 391 8.35 17.24 -7.13
N LEU A 392 7.85 16.60 -8.19
CA LEU A 392 6.45 16.21 -8.27
C LEU A 392 6.12 15.05 -7.32
N ASP A 393 6.97 14.03 -7.25
CA ASP A 393 6.79 12.92 -6.29
C ASP A 393 6.73 13.43 -4.85
N ALA A 394 7.63 14.36 -4.50
CA ALA A 394 7.62 14.99 -3.18
C ALA A 394 6.32 15.80 -2.93
N ALA A 395 5.81 16.51 -3.92
CA ALA A 395 4.54 17.25 -3.79
C ALA A 395 3.36 16.30 -3.59
N LYS A 396 3.27 15.21 -4.37
CA LYS A 396 2.23 14.18 -4.23
C LYS A 396 2.28 13.52 -2.85
N LEU A 397 3.46 13.13 -2.40
CA LEU A 397 3.66 12.51 -1.09
C LEU A 397 3.25 13.46 0.05
N LEU A 398 3.70 14.70 0.00
CA LEU A 398 3.34 15.70 1.00
C LEU A 398 1.84 16.08 0.94
N TYR A 399 1.22 16.05 -0.23
CA TYR A 399 -0.23 16.22 -0.36
C TYR A 399 -0.99 15.11 0.34
N GLN A 400 -0.63 13.85 0.14
CA GLN A 400 -1.21 12.72 0.86
C GLN A 400 -1.05 12.91 2.39
N MET A 401 0.16 13.24 2.86
CA MET A 401 0.42 13.50 4.28
C MET A 401 -0.45 14.63 4.85
N SER A 402 -0.79 15.64 4.06
CA SER A 402 -1.66 16.74 4.48
C SER A 402 -3.11 16.31 4.77
N LYS A 403 -3.53 15.14 4.28
CA LYS A 403 -4.86 14.56 4.51
C LYS A 403 -4.95 13.70 5.76
N LEU A 404 -3.82 13.30 6.33
CA LEU A 404 -3.79 12.61 7.62
C LEU A 404 -4.29 13.57 8.72
N LYS A 405 -5.25 13.09 9.51
CA LYS A 405 -5.87 13.85 10.61
C LYS A 405 -5.15 13.58 11.92
#